data_66812a0c3ab0188ccf43c8da66cfd6ba
#
_entry.id   66812a0c3ab0188ccf43c8da66cfd6ba
#
_cell.length_a   1.000
_cell.length_b   1.000
_cell.length_c   1.000
_cell.angle_alpha   90.00
_cell.angle_beta   90.00
_cell.angle_gamma   90.00
#
_symmetry.space_group_name_H-M   'P 1'
#
loop_
_entity.id
_entity.type
_entity.pdbx_description
1 polymer ?
#
loop_
_entity_poly.entity_id
_entity_poly.type
_entity_poly.pdbx_seq_one_letter_code
_entity_poly.pdbx_strand_id
1 'polypeptide(L)'
;MERFIEILSQGQILGWNILRMIFVTTGTQKFQFDRLIKKIDELVGEKYINEKIICQSGFSTYVSQNFKSYSFMNSEKYNGYIKNCDLLITHAGVGTILEGKKYNKKILVVPRMEKFGEHVDDHQMQIAEGFYHKQLVYLCQNINNLYSDINETRDRTFSNYTFNNEKFVKSLENIIGN
;
A
#
# COMPACT_ATOMS: atom_id res chain seq x y z
N MET A 1 32.43 26.09 -8.12
CA MET A 1 31.75 25.25 -7.08
C MET A 1 30.33 25.72 -6.81
N GLU A 2 30.01 27.00 -6.89
CA GLU A 2 28.63 27.54 -6.71
C GLU A 2 27.62 27.12 -7.78
N ARG A 3 28.04 26.92 -9.03
CA ARG A 3 27.16 26.48 -10.13
C ARG A 3 26.62 25.03 -9.98
N PHE A 4 27.26 24.21 -9.14
CA PHE A 4 26.83 22.83 -8.88
C PHE A 4 25.71 22.75 -7.84
N ILE A 5 25.60 23.72 -6.96
CA ILE A 5 24.61 23.76 -5.88
C ILE A 5 23.26 24.29 -6.40
N GLU A 6 23.30 25.19 -7.40
CA GLU A 6 22.08 25.78 -7.98
C GLU A 6 21.30 24.77 -8.86
N ILE A 7 22.00 23.79 -9.46
CA ILE A 7 21.38 22.69 -10.24
C ILE A 7 20.63 21.69 -9.35
N LEU A 8 21.02 21.58 -8.09
CA LEU A 8 20.36 20.70 -7.11
C LEU A 8 19.02 21.27 -6.58
N SER A 9 18.81 22.58 -6.69
CA SER A 9 17.60 23.25 -6.17
C SER A 9 16.43 23.25 -7.15
N GLN A 10 16.63 22.94 -8.44
CA GLN A 10 15.60 23.00 -9.47
C GLN A 10 15.02 21.64 -9.90
N GLY A 11 15.37 20.53 -9.22
CA GLY A 11 14.74 19.22 -9.48
C GLY A 11 14.91 18.65 -10.90
N GLN A 12 15.77 19.24 -11.73
CA GLN A 12 16.12 18.75 -13.07
C GLN A 12 17.55 18.24 -13.10
N ILE A 13 17.79 17.08 -12.52
CA ILE A 13 19.00 16.34 -12.79
C ILE A 13 18.70 15.38 -13.94
N LEU A 14 19.29 15.68 -15.08
CA LEU A 14 19.38 14.84 -16.26
C LEU A 14 19.67 13.37 -15.86
N GLY A 15 18.71 12.49 -16.15
CA GLY A 15 18.98 11.08 -16.39
C GLY A 15 18.88 10.10 -15.21
N TRP A 16 18.63 10.50 -13.98
CA TRP A 16 18.31 9.58 -12.89
C TRP A 16 16.84 9.76 -12.48
N ASN A 17 15.93 9.27 -13.31
CA ASN A 17 14.60 8.93 -12.82
C ASN A 17 14.83 7.87 -11.74
N ILE A 18 14.87 8.29 -10.48
CA ILE A 18 14.67 7.35 -9.37
C ILE A 18 13.29 6.78 -9.64
N LEU A 19 13.25 5.60 -10.24
CA LEU A 19 12.00 4.93 -10.57
C LEU A 19 11.29 4.64 -9.26
N ARG A 20 10.43 5.57 -8.85
CA ARG A 20 9.56 5.35 -7.70
C ARG A 20 8.82 4.03 -7.91
N MET A 21 8.72 3.25 -6.87
CA MET A 21 8.07 1.95 -6.93
C MET A 21 6.90 1.89 -5.97
N ILE A 22 5.76 1.48 -6.47
CA ILE A 22 4.59 1.11 -5.68
C ILE A 22 4.57 -0.41 -5.55
N PHE A 23 4.55 -0.90 -4.32
CA PHE A 23 4.32 -2.31 -4.05
C PHE A 23 2.86 -2.51 -3.65
N VAL A 24 2.17 -3.38 -4.40
CA VAL A 24 0.78 -3.74 -4.16
C VAL A 24 0.73 -5.16 -3.61
N THR A 25 0.01 -5.40 -2.53
CA THR A 25 -0.18 -6.75 -2.01
C THR A 25 -1.59 -6.98 -1.50
N THR A 26 -2.19 -8.07 -1.95
CA THR A 26 -3.55 -8.49 -1.58
C THR A 26 -3.57 -9.50 -0.42
N GLY A 27 -2.38 -9.84 0.13
CA GLY A 27 -2.25 -10.83 1.18
C GLY A 27 -2.33 -12.27 0.67
N THR A 28 -2.54 -13.22 1.62
CA THR A 28 -2.49 -14.66 1.36
C THR A 28 -3.79 -15.40 1.65
N GLN A 29 -4.84 -14.71 2.08
CA GLN A 29 -6.17 -15.32 2.29
C GLN A 29 -6.79 -15.78 0.99
N LYS A 30 -7.62 -16.84 1.04
CA LYS A 30 -8.27 -17.50 -0.12
C LYS A 30 -9.38 -16.69 -0.78
N PHE A 31 -9.29 -15.36 -0.76
CA PHE A 31 -10.26 -14.47 -1.39
C PHE A 31 -9.59 -13.69 -2.51
N GLN A 32 -10.33 -13.46 -3.59
CA GLN A 32 -9.92 -12.58 -4.66
C GLN A 32 -9.90 -11.11 -4.19
N PHE A 33 -9.12 -10.27 -4.86
CA PHE A 33 -9.16 -8.83 -4.68
C PHE A 33 -8.98 -8.13 -6.04
N ASP A 34 -9.73 -8.64 -7.02
CA ASP A 34 -9.66 -8.20 -8.42
C ASP A 34 -10.00 -6.72 -8.58
N ARG A 35 -10.92 -6.22 -7.76
CA ARG A 35 -11.31 -4.80 -7.74
C ARG A 35 -10.12 -3.86 -7.57
N LEU A 36 -9.20 -4.16 -6.64
CA LEU A 36 -8.01 -3.35 -6.40
C LEU A 36 -7.03 -3.44 -7.57
N ILE A 37 -6.72 -4.67 -8.02
CA ILE A 37 -5.73 -4.89 -9.08
C ILE A 37 -6.21 -4.27 -10.38
N LYS A 38 -7.49 -4.46 -10.73
CA LYS A 38 -8.12 -3.87 -11.92
C LYS A 38 -8.06 -2.35 -11.89
N LYS A 39 -8.40 -1.73 -10.75
CA LYS A 39 -8.36 -0.27 -10.64
C LYS A 39 -6.95 0.30 -10.81
N ILE A 40 -5.93 -0.36 -10.24
CA ILE A 40 -4.54 0.05 -10.45
C ILE A 40 -4.14 -0.13 -11.91
N ASP A 41 -4.53 -1.23 -12.55
CA ASP A 41 -4.21 -1.51 -13.96
C ASP A 41 -4.82 -0.46 -14.90
N GLU A 42 -6.06 -0.04 -14.64
CA GLU A 42 -6.71 1.07 -15.32
C GLU A 42 -5.90 2.36 -15.20
N LEU A 43 -5.52 2.74 -13.96
CA LEU A 43 -4.78 3.98 -13.70
C LEU A 43 -3.38 3.99 -14.34
N VAL A 44 -2.72 2.83 -14.44
CA VAL A 44 -1.43 2.70 -15.15
C VAL A 44 -1.65 2.78 -16.67
N GLY A 45 -2.66 2.10 -17.21
CA GLY A 45 -2.99 2.12 -18.63
C GLY A 45 -3.37 3.53 -19.13
N GLU A 46 -4.09 4.29 -18.32
CA GLU A 46 -4.48 5.69 -18.58
C GLU A 46 -3.36 6.70 -18.26
N LYS A 47 -2.18 6.24 -17.84
CA LYS A 47 -1.00 7.06 -17.50
C LYS A 47 -1.19 8.04 -16.33
N TYR A 48 -2.15 7.80 -15.46
CA TYR A 48 -2.25 8.51 -14.18
C TYR A 48 -1.15 8.06 -13.20
N ILE A 49 -0.75 6.79 -13.26
CA ILE A 49 0.37 6.24 -12.49
C ILE A 49 1.48 5.88 -13.49
N ASN A 50 2.64 6.50 -13.34
CA ASN A 50 3.81 6.29 -14.20
C ASN A 50 4.95 5.58 -13.48
N GLU A 51 4.77 5.27 -12.20
CA GLU A 51 5.75 4.57 -11.39
C GLU A 51 5.76 3.07 -11.69
N LYS A 52 6.85 2.43 -11.35
CA LYS A 52 6.94 0.98 -11.42
C LYS A 52 5.99 0.34 -10.42
N ILE A 53 5.08 -0.48 -10.91
CA ILE A 53 4.20 -1.30 -10.06
C ILE A 53 4.76 -2.72 -9.99
N ILE A 54 4.84 -3.26 -8.76
CA ILE A 54 5.02 -4.68 -8.48
C ILE A 54 3.83 -5.13 -7.64
N CYS A 55 3.18 -6.23 -8.03
CA CYS A 55 2.00 -6.73 -7.34
C CYS A 55 2.18 -8.17 -6.86
N GLN A 56 1.82 -8.45 -5.59
CA GLN A 56 1.47 -9.81 -5.17
C GLN A 56 -0.05 -9.92 -5.13
N SER A 57 -0.61 -10.67 -6.09
CA SER A 57 -2.06 -10.74 -6.33
C SER A 57 -2.81 -11.79 -5.49
N GLY A 58 -2.08 -12.69 -4.80
CA GLY A 58 -2.69 -13.75 -3.99
C GLY A 58 -3.60 -14.65 -4.83
N PHE A 59 -4.84 -14.81 -4.38
CA PHE A 59 -5.89 -15.60 -5.04
C PHE A 59 -6.74 -14.78 -6.03
N SER A 60 -6.34 -13.57 -6.37
CA SER A 60 -7.02 -12.78 -7.41
C SER A 60 -6.89 -13.45 -8.77
N THR A 61 -7.93 -13.35 -9.57
CA THR A 61 -8.02 -13.96 -10.90
C THR A 61 -7.74 -12.99 -12.02
N TYR A 62 -7.86 -11.69 -11.76
CA TYR A 62 -7.54 -10.66 -12.73
C TYR A 62 -6.05 -10.62 -13.06
N VAL A 63 -5.74 -10.64 -14.37
CA VAL A 63 -4.38 -10.55 -14.90
C VAL A 63 -4.13 -9.12 -15.37
N SER A 64 -3.23 -8.41 -14.69
CA SER A 64 -2.84 -7.05 -15.07
C SER A 64 -2.14 -7.00 -16.44
N GLN A 65 -2.47 -5.98 -17.25
CA GLN A 65 -1.92 -5.77 -18.59
C GLN A 65 -0.74 -4.80 -18.58
N ASN A 66 -0.69 -3.90 -17.60
CA ASN A 66 0.23 -2.76 -17.60
C ASN A 66 1.34 -2.86 -16.55
N PHE A 67 1.32 -3.89 -15.68
CA PHE A 67 2.37 -4.10 -14.68
C PHE A 67 2.60 -5.57 -14.34
N LYS A 68 3.71 -5.85 -13.67
CA LYS A 68 4.10 -7.21 -13.31
C LYS A 68 3.41 -7.67 -12.03
N SER A 69 2.68 -8.78 -12.13
CA SER A 69 1.99 -9.43 -11.03
C SER A 69 2.57 -10.83 -10.76
N TYR A 70 2.56 -11.24 -9.49
CA TYR A 70 2.93 -12.57 -9.01
C TYR A 70 1.82 -13.04 -8.07
N SER A 71 1.38 -14.29 -8.22
CA SER A 71 0.38 -14.84 -7.27
C SER A 71 0.94 -14.84 -5.85
N PHE A 72 2.11 -15.43 -5.66
CA PHE A 72 2.81 -15.46 -4.37
C PHE A 72 4.31 -15.23 -4.55
N MET A 73 4.95 -14.74 -3.49
CA MET A 73 6.39 -14.54 -3.41
C MET A 73 6.94 -15.24 -2.17
N ASN A 74 8.21 -15.63 -2.19
CA ASN A 74 8.88 -16.04 -0.97
C ASN A 74 9.09 -14.83 -0.04
N SER A 75 9.30 -15.10 1.25
CA SER A 75 9.38 -14.06 2.29
C SER A 75 10.51 -13.05 2.03
N GLU A 76 11.66 -13.50 1.52
CA GLU A 76 12.79 -12.62 1.23
C GLU A 76 12.44 -11.58 0.16
N LYS A 77 11.87 -12.02 -0.95
CA LYS A 77 11.45 -11.16 -2.06
C LYS A 77 10.32 -10.23 -1.65
N TYR A 78 9.34 -10.74 -0.91
CA TYR A 78 8.21 -9.96 -0.39
C TYR A 78 8.69 -8.84 0.52
N ASN A 79 9.50 -9.15 1.54
CA ASN A 79 10.07 -8.17 2.45
C ASN A 79 11.01 -7.19 1.74
N GLY A 80 11.74 -7.66 0.73
CA GLY A 80 12.56 -6.82 -0.13
C GLY A 80 11.74 -5.76 -0.86
N TYR A 81 10.56 -6.10 -1.39
CA TYR A 81 9.68 -5.13 -2.03
C TYR A 81 9.07 -4.16 -1.02
N ILE A 82 8.63 -4.62 0.17
CA ILE A 82 8.16 -3.71 1.22
C ILE A 82 9.26 -2.73 1.61
N LYS A 83 10.49 -3.22 1.84
CA LYS A 83 11.61 -2.40 2.25
C LYS A 83 12.00 -1.33 1.22
N ASN A 84 11.86 -1.62 -0.07
CA ASN A 84 12.38 -0.77 -1.15
C ASN A 84 11.28 0.03 -1.88
N CYS A 85 9.98 -0.18 -1.61
CA CYS A 85 8.94 0.63 -2.22
C CYS A 85 8.88 2.03 -1.62
N ASP A 86 8.38 2.98 -2.40
CA ASP A 86 8.06 4.34 -1.95
C ASP A 86 6.66 4.42 -1.35
N LEU A 87 5.75 3.60 -1.87
CA LEU A 87 4.37 3.48 -1.40
C LEU A 87 3.98 2.00 -1.34
N LEU A 88 3.39 1.59 -0.23
CA LEU A 88 2.76 0.28 -0.06
C LEU A 88 1.25 0.44 -0.18
N ILE A 89 0.62 -0.26 -1.14
CA ILE A 89 -0.84 -0.38 -1.25
C ILE A 89 -1.21 -1.81 -0.81
N THR A 90 -2.10 -1.92 0.18
CA THR A 90 -2.44 -3.23 0.73
C THR A 90 -3.87 -3.32 1.23
N HIS A 91 -4.36 -4.54 1.46
CA HIS A 91 -5.55 -4.81 2.24
C HIS A 91 -5.30 -4.50 3.72
N ALA A 92 -6.34 -4.56 4.56
CA ALA A 92 -6.23 -4.29 5.99
C ALA A 92 -5.59 -5.44 6.80
N GLY A 93 -4.62 -6.15 6.22
CA GLY A 93 -3.88 -7.21 6.93
C GLY A 93 -2.88 -6.60 7.91
N VAL A 94 -3.10 -6.82 9.21
CA VAL A 94 -2.29 -6.26 10.31
C VAL A 94 -0.81 -6.55 10.11
N GLY A 95 -0.43 -7.79 9.79
CA GLY A 95 0.97 -8.17 9.59
C GLY A 95 1.66 -7.36 8.49
N THR A 96 0.99 -7.15 7.36
CA THR A 96 1.54 -6.35 6.24
C THR A 96 1.68 -4.88 6.62
N ILE A 97 0.68 -4.31 7.31
CA ILE A 97 0.73 -2.92 7.77
C ILE A 97 1.90 -2.72 8.74
N LEU A 98 2.05 -3.61 9.72
CA LEU A 98 3.13 -3.54 10.70
C LEU A 98 4.51 -3.70 10.06
N GLU A 99 4.66 -4.63 9.10
CA GLU A 99 5.93 -4.79 8.37
C GLU A 99 6.26 -3.52 7.55
N GLY A 100 5.28 -2.91 6.90
CA GLY A 100 5.45 -1.62 6.21
C GLY A 100 5.86 -0.50 7.18
N LYS A 101 5.25 -0.43 8.37
CA LYS A 101 5.61 0.57 9.40
C LYS A 101 7.01 0.36 9.97
N LYS A 102 7.48 -0.88 10.08
CA LYS A 102 8.86 -1.20 10.47
C LYS A 102 9.90 -0.54 9.56
N TYR A 103 9.58 -0.40 8.27
CA TYR A 103 10.43 0.28 7.29
C TYR A 103 9.99 1.73 7.02
N ASN A 104 9.17 2.33 7.89
CA ASN A 104 8.68 3.71 7.77
C ASN A 104 8.00 4.00 6.40
N LYS A 105 7.30 3.02 5.85
CA LYS A 105 6.62 3.19 4.57
C LYS A 105 5.35 4.03 4.69
N LYS A 106 5.06 4.79 3.66
CA LYS A 106 3.74 5.35 3.42
C LYS A 106 2.82 4.22 2.98
N ILE A 107 1.68 4.08 3.63
CA ILE A 107 0.79 2.93 3.43
C ILE A 107 -0.61 3.43 3.10
N LEU A 108 -1.12 3.00 1.95
CA LEU A 108 -2.51 3.15 1.55
C LEU A 108 -3.22 1.81 1.76
N VAL A 109 -4.22 1.80 2.62
CA VAL A 109 -5.02 0.60 2.91
C VAL A 109 -6.33 0.68 2.13
N VAL A 110 -6.62 -0.38 1.38
CA VAL A 110 -7.89 -0.61 0.69
C VAL A 110 -8.52 -1.84 1.34
N PRO A 111 -9.53 -1.71 2.21
CA PRO A 111 -10.12 -2.86 2.87
C PRO A 111 -10.86 -3.75 1.88
N ARG A 112 -10.82 -5.06 2.12
CA ARG A 112 -11.66 -6.04 1.45
C ARG A 112 -13.08 -5.92 2.00
N MET A 113 -14.07 -6.12 1.15
CA MET A 113 -15.48 -5.97 1.50
C MET A 113 -16.24 -7.26 1.19
N GLU A 114 -17.12 -7.70 2.10
CA GLU A 114 -17.98 -8.87 1.94
C GLU A 114 -18.85 -8.75 0.67
N LYS A 115 -19.44 -7.58 0.46
CA LYS A 115 -20.33 -7.33 -0.69
C LYS A 115 -19.70 -7.54 -2.08
N PHE A 116 -18.36 -7.62 -2.15
CA PHE A 116 -17.63 -7.92 -3.39
C PHE A 116 -17.06 -9.35 -3.41
N GLY A 117 -17.39 -10.19 -2.42
CA GLY A 117 -16.85 -11.53 -2.28
C GLY A 117 -15.35 -11.56 -1.98
N GLU A 118 -14.83 -10.50 -1.36
CA GLU A 118 -13.42 -10.31 -1.06
C GLU A 118 -13.05 -10.79 0.34
N HIS A 119 -14.04 -10.98 1.21
CA HIS A 119 -13.92 -11.49 2.58
C HIS A 119 -15.25 -12.10 3.04
N VAL A 120 -15.24 -12.78 4.21
CA VAL A 120 -16.45 -13.33 4.85
C VAL A 120 -17.26 -12.28 5.60
N ASP A 121 -16.67 -11.14 5.91
CA ASP A 121 -17.21 -10.03 6.68
C ASP A 121 -16.53 -8.70 6.31
N ASP A 122 -16.99 -7.59 6.89
CA ASP A 122 -16.40 -6.26 6.72
C ASP A 122 -15.43 -5.88 7.84
N HIS A 123 -14.90 -6.85 8.60
CA HIS A 123 -13.98 -6.61 9.71
C HIS A 123 -12.69 -5.88 9.27
N GLN A 124 -12.26 -6.07 8.03
CA GLN A 124 -11.11 -5.34 7.48
C GLN A 124 -11.32 -3.82 7.45
N MET A 125 -12.56 -3.33 7.32
CA MET A 125 -12.85 -1.90 7.42
C MET A 125 -12.55 -1.37 8.82
N GLN A 126 -12.98 -2.08 9.87
CA GLN A 126 -12.74 -1.70 11.26
C GLN A 126 -11.24 -1.64 11.59
N ILE A 127 -10.48 -2.63 11.11
CA ILE A 127 -9.02 -2.65 11.25
C ILE A 127 -8.40 -1.44 10.56
N ALA A 128 -8.78 -1.18 9.32
CA ALA A 128 -8.26 -0.05 8.53
C ALA A 128 -8.56 1.30 9.19
N GLU A 129 -9.78 1.51 9.69
CA GLU A 129 -10.20 2.69 10.44
C GLU A 129 -9.37 2.86 11.72
N GLY A 130 -9.13 1.78 12.46
CA GLY A 130 -8.29 1.80 13.66
C GLY A 130 -6.86 2.28 13.39
N PHE A 131 -6.25 1.83 12.30
CA PHE A 131 -4.92 2.31 11.88
C PHE A 131 -4.96 3.74 11.34
N TYR A 132 -6.01 4.12 10.61
CA TYR A 132 -6.19 5.46 10.06
C TYR A 132 -6.36 6.50 11.16
N HIS A 133 -7.21 6.26 12.16
CA HIS A 133 -7.40 7.17 13.32
C HIS A 133 -6.13 7.36 14.15
N LYS A 134 -5.23 6.37 14.16
CA LYS A 134 -3.90 6.48 14.77
C LYS A 134 -2.89 7.18 13.86
N GLN A 135 -3.30 7.66 12.70
CA GLN A 135 -2.44 8.31 11.70
C GLN A 135 -1.26 7.43 11.24
N LEU A 136 -1.45 6.12 11.19
CA LEU A 136 -0.42 5.17 10.78
C LEU A 136 -0.49 4.83 9.30
N VAL A 137 -1.69 4.91 8.72
CA VAL A 137 -1.97 4.61 7.31
C VAL A 137 -2.95 5.63 6.72
N TYR A 138 -3.06 5.67 5.41
CA TYR A 138 -4.19 6.29 4.73
C TYR A 138 -5.23 5.21 4.40
N LEU A 139 -6.52 5.57 4.46
CA LEU A 139 -7.64 4.66 4.20
C LEU A 139 -8.37 5.06 2.92
N CYS A 140 -8.36 4.19 1.92
CA CYS A 140 -9.20 4.32 0.74
C CYS A 140 -10.58 3.70 1.01
N GLN A 141 -11.57 4.53 1.28
CA GLN A 141 -12.95 4.09 1.51
C GLN A 141 -13.71 3.80 0.21
N ASN A 142 -13.36 4.51 -0.86
CA ASN A 142 -13.97 4.35 -2.16
C ASN A 142 -12.89 4.14 -3.23
N ILE A 143 -12.92 2.99 -3.88
CA ILE A 143 -11.94 2.60 -4.90
C ILE A 143 -11.87 3.60 -6.08
N ASN A 144 -12.96 4.32 -6.36
CA ASN A 144 -12.97 5.33 -7.42
C ASN A 144 -12.06 6.53 -7.10
N ASN A 145 -11.77 6.76 -5.83
CA ASN A 145 -10.87 7.81 -5.37
C ASN A 145 -9.40 7.34 -5.27
N LEU A 146 -9.08 6.10 -5.70
CA LEU A 146 -7.77 5.50 -5.47
C LEU A 146 -6.62 6.39 -5.95
N TYR A 147 -6.76 7.09 -7.07
CA TYR A 147 -5.73 7.99 -7.58
C TYR A 147 -5.48 9.19 -6.67
N SER A 148 -6.55 9.87 -6.24
CA SER A 148 -6.43 10.98 -5.27
C SER A 148 -5.88 10.50 -3.94
N ASP A 149 -6.33 9.34 -3.45
CA ASP A 149 -5.87 8.74 -2.19
C ASP A 149 -4.38 8.36 -2.23
N ILE A 150 -3.88 7.91 -3.40
CA ILE A 150 -2.44 7.68 -3.63
C ILE A 150 -1.66 8.98 -3.45
N ASN A 151 -2.10 10.08 -4.07
CA ASN A 151 -1.43 11.37 -3.98
C ASN A 151 -1.48 11.92 -2.54
N GLU A 152 -2.63 11.89 -1.90
CA GLU A 152 -2.77 12.30 -0.50
C GLU A 152 -1.90 11.47 0.45
N THR A 153 -1.79 10.15 0.22
CA THR A 153 -0.91 9.29 1.01
C THR A 153 0.55 9.72 0.87
N ARG A 154 0.96 10.17 -0.33
CA ARG A 154 2.33 10.64 -0.58
C ARG A 154 2.65 11.94 0.15
N ASP A 155 1.70 12.85 0.20
CA ASP A 155 1.90 14.18 0.78
C ASP A 155 1.74 14.18 2.30
N ARG A 156 0.99 13.22 2.84
CA ARG A 156 0.70 13.14 4.27
C ARG A 156 1.89 12.69 5.10
N THR A 157 2.02 13.29 6.28
CA THR A 157 2.93 12.82 7.35
C THR A 157 2.16 11.83 8.23
N PHE A 158 2.81 10.71 8.53
CA PHE A 158 2.24 9.67 9.38
C PHE A 158 2.98 9.56 10.71
N SER A 159 2.26 9.12 11.74
CA SER A 159 2.85 8.83 13.05
C SER A 159 3.86 7.70 12.96
N ASN A 160 4.92 7.80 13.76
CA ASN A 160 5.87 6.71 13.92
C ASN A 160 5.22 5.58 14.71
N TYR A 161 5.49 4.34 14.29
CA TYR A 161 5.08 3.15 15.02
C TYR A 161 6.24 2.63 15.88
N THR A 162 6.02 2.49 17.18
CA THR A 162 6.99 1.89 18.11
C THR A 162 6.57 0.46 18.42
N PHE A 163 7.41 -0.51 18.06
CA PHE A 163 7.11 -1.95 18.09
C PHE A 163 6.92 -2.57 19.49
N ASN A 164 7.18 -1.85 20.58
CA ASN A 164 7.07 -2.38 21.97
C ASN A 164 5.96 -1.69 22.78
N ASN A 165 4.94 -1.19 22.13
CA ASN A 165 3.85 -0.52 22.83
C ASN A 165 2.74 -1.52 23.17
N GLU A 166 2.80 -2.13 24.38
CA GLU A 166 1.75 -3.02 24.90
C GLU A 166 0.35 -2.40 24.80
N LYS A 167 0.24 -1.08 24.98
CA LYS A 167 -1.02 -0.36 24.84
C LYS A 167 -1.54 -0.39 23.39
N PHE A 168 -0.64 -0.39 22.41
CA PHE A 168 -1.03 -0.47 21.00
C PHE A 168 -1.48 -1.89 20.64
N VAL A 169 -0.74 -2.91 21.09
CA VAL A 169 -1.12 -4.31 20.90
C VAL A 169 -2.49 -4.57 21.51
N LYS A 170 -2.73 -4.18 22.78
CA LYS A 170 -4.04 -4.26 23.43
C LYS A 170 -5.14 -3.48 22.68
N SER A 171 -4.81 -2.32 22.09
CA SER A 171 -5.79 -1.56 21.33
C SER A 171 -6.13 -2.18 19.98
N LEU A 172 -5.22 -2.95 19.38
CA LEU A 172 -5.50 -3.77 18.20
C LEU A 172 -6.30 -5.03 18.58
N GLU A 173 -5.95 -5.68 19.69
CA GLU A 173 -6.71 -6.83 20.23
C GLU A 173 -8.16 -6.45 20.49
N ASN A 174 -8.43 -5.26 21.02
CA ASN A 174 -9.79 -4.74 21.21
C ASN A 174 -10.53 -4.45 19.89
N ILE A 175 -9.81 -4.20 18.78
CA ILE A 175 -10.40 -3.99 17.44
C ILE A 175 -10.61 -5.35 16.73
N ILE A 176 -9.73 -6.32 16.97
CA ILE A 176 -9.72 -7.63 16.31
C ILE A 176 -10.51 -8.67 17.09
N GLY A 177 -10.69 -8.49 18.40
CA GLY A 177 -11.22 -9.48 19.34
C GLY A 177 -12.71 -9.37 19.70
N ASN A 178 -13.48 -8.54 18.99
CA ASN A 178 -14.94 -8.46 19.13
C ASN A 178 -15.66 -9.01 17.92
#